data_4f23239a0cec0801596d6a54b07b7c16
#
_entry.id   4f23239a0cec0801596d6a54b07b7c16
#
_cell.length_a   1.000
_cell.length_b   1.000
_cell.length_c   1.000
_cell.angle_alpha   90.00
_cell.angle_beta   90.00
_cell.angle_gamma   90.00
#
_symmetry.space_group_name_H-M   'P 1'
#
loop_
_entity.id
_entity.type
_entity.pdbx_description
1 polymer ?
#
loop_
_entity_poly.entity_id
_entity_poly.type
_entity_poly.pdbx_seq_one_letter_code
_entity_poly.pdbx_strand_id
1 'polypeptide(L)'
;TLSVYDFVQKTGAEKVLIVTNRPAIANSWFSDYAKFLGSESGYLFVSEVDALKGKRGVLTREEYTHFLLGKDSENVKCIEFVSLQDMKGSIYFGGQYDKLGEVANMEWDILVIDEAHEGVDTYKTDVAFDRIKRKFTLHLSGTPFKALANNKFADDAIYNWTYADEQKKKRDWDVSAEEENPYSTLPQLNLYTYQMSEIIKDELQQGIEIDGETEEYAFDLNEFFAVTNGKFNHE
;
A
#
# COMPACT_ATOMS: atom_id res chain seq x y z
N THR A 1 -0.75 7.92 -2.63
CA THR A 1 0.57 8.52 -2.94
C THR A 1 0.52 10.04 -2.91
N LEU A 2 -0.33 10.72 -3.73
CA LEU A 2 -0.39 12.20 -3.77
C LEU A 2 -0.65 12.83 -2.41
N SER A 3 -1.57 12.29 -1.62
CA SER A 3 -1.86 12.78 -0.27
C SER A 3 -0.65 12.73 0.67
N VAL A 4 0.25 11.75 0.47
CA VAL A 4 1.49 11.66 1.24
C VAL A 4 2.45 12.77 0.86
N TYR A 5 2.61 13.05 -0.43
CA TYR A 5 3.47 14.15 -0.88
C TYR A 5 2.96 15.52 -0.46
N ASP A 6 1.63 15.73 -0.49
CA ASP A 6 1.01 16.92 0.06
C ASP A 6 1.28 17.06 1.58
N PHE A 7 1.16 15.95 2.32
CA PHE A 7 1.48 15.93 3.75
C PHE A 7 2.95 16.21 4.01
N VAL A 8 3.86 15.59 3.27
CA VAL A 8 5.31 15.83 3.36
C VAL A 8 5.63 17.30 3.11
N GLN A 9 5.04 17.92 2.09
CA GLN A 9 5.25 19.31 1.76
C GLN A 9 4.71 20.24 2.86
N LYS A 10 3.51 19.98 3.36
CA LYS A 10 2.86 20.78 4.41
C LYS A 10 3.57 20.69 5.76
N THR A 11 4.13 19.54 6.08
CA THR A 11 4.89 19.34 7.33
C THR A 11 6.33 19.83 7.24
N GLY A 12 6.83 20.09 6.03
CA GLY A 12 8.23 20.45 5.81
C GLY A 12 9.21 19.32 6.10
N ALA A 13 8.75 18.06 6.07
CA ALA A 13 9.62 16.90 6.28
C ALA A 13 10.69 16.83 5.19
N GLU A 14 11.94 16.69 5.56
CA GLU A 14 13.07 16.72 4.63
C GLU A 14 13.55 15.33 4.23
N LYS A 15 13.42 14.37 5.14
CA LYS A 15 13.87 12.98 4.96
C LYS A 15 12.70 12.02 5.12
N VAL A 16 12.28 11.42 4.01
CA VAL A 16 11.11 10.55 3.96
C VAL A 16 11.53 9.17 3.46
N LEU A 17 11.28 8.14 4.27
CA LEU A 17 11.48 6.74 3.88
C LEU A 17 10.13 6.10 3.58
N ILE A 18 9.99 5.55 2.38
CA ILE A 18 8.80 4.81 1.96
C ILE A 18 9.16 3.33 1.91
N VAL A 19 8.45 2.52 2.67
CA VAL A 19 8.63 1.06 2.68
C VAL A 19 7.34 0.39 2.26
N THR A 20 7.43 -0.54 1.31
CA THR A 20 6.29 -1.32 0.82
C THR A 20 6.62 -2.79 0.68
N ASN A 21 5.61 -3.65 0.85
CA ASN A 21 5.71 -5.06 0.51
C ASN A 21 5.58 -5.33 -1.01
N ARG A 22 5.11 -4.33 -1.79
CA ARG A 22 4.86 -4.43 -3.23
C ARG A 22 5.80 -3.53 -4.03
N PRO A 23 7.04 -3.97 -4.34
CA PRO A 23 8.00 -3.13 -5.08
C PRO A 23 7.50 -2.71 -6.47
N ALA A 24 6.54 -3.44 -7.06
CA ALA A 24 5.96 -3.09 -8.36
C ALA A 24 5.26 -1.72 -8.39
N ILE A 25 4.79 -1.21 -7.24
CA ILE A 25 4.15 0.12 -7.16
C ILE A 25 5.14 1.30 -7.15
N ALA A 26 6.44 1.02 -7.13
CA ALA A 26 7.48 2.05 -7.15
C ALA A 26 7.32 3.04 -8.32
N ASN A 27 6.87 2.54 -9.47
CA ASN A 27 6.61 3.38 -10.64
C ASN A 27 5.53 4.44 -10.38
N SER A 28 4.46 4.08 -9.67
CA SER A 28 3.39 5.01 -9.31
C SER A 28 3.89 6.05 -8.33
N TRP A 29 4.64 5.63 -7.30
CA TRP A 29 5.26 6.54 -6.34
C TRP A 29 6.18 7.56 -7.03
N PHE A 30 7.07 7.09 -7.92
CA PHE A 30 7.96 7.99 -8.66
C PHE A 30 7.20 8.90 -9.64
N SER A 31 6.20 8.38 -10.35
CA SER A 31 5.37 9.18 -11.27
C SER A 31 4.64 10.30 -10.55
N ASP A 32 4.08 10.01 -9.37
CA ASP A 32 3.38 11.01 -8.57
C ASP A 32 4.35 12.01 -7.94
N TYR A 33 5.54 11.55 -7.52
CA TYR A 33 6.63 12.45 -7.10
C TYR A 33 6.97 13.44 -8.22
N ALA A 34 7.20 12.94 -9.43
CA ALA A 34 7.59 13.77 -10.57
C ALA A 34 6.51 14.80 -10.95
N LYS A 35 5.23 14.45 -10.78
CA LYS A 35 4.10 15.35 -11.07
C LYS A 35 3.85 16.37 -9.97
N PHE A 36 3.97 15.98 -8.72
CA PHE A 36 3.53 16.78 -7.57
C PHE A 36 4.66 17.60 -6.95
N LEU A 37 5.81 16.98 -6.71
CA LEU A 37 6.98 17.64 -6.16
C LEU A 37 7.94 18.08 -7.28
N GLY A 38 8.36 17.16 -8.12
CA GLY A 38 9.29 17.40 -9.20
C GLY A 38 10.70 17.81 -8.72
N SER A 39 11.58 18.08 -9.67
CA SER A 39 12.97 18.46 -9.38
C SER A 39 13.11 19.84 -8.73
N GLU A 40 12.12 20.71 -8.89
CA GLU A 40 12.15 22.08 -8.35
C GLU A 40 11.83 22.14 -6.84
N SER A 41 11.28 21.05 -6.28
CA SER A 41 10.96 20.97 -4.86
C SER A 41 12.17 20.84 -3.94
N GLY A 42 13.34 20.56 -4.51
CA GLY A 42 14.57 20.28 -3.76
C GLY A 42 14.66 18.86 -3.20
N TYR A 43 13.64 18.01 -3.39
CA TYR A 43 13.72 16.61 -3.00
C TYR A 43 14.43 15.77 -4.07
N LEU A 44 15.29 14.86 -3.63
CA LEU A 44 15.89 13.81 -4.45
C LEU A 44 15.11 12.52 -4.23
N PHE A 45 14.82 11.81 -5.32
CA PHE A 45 14.18 10.49 -5.23
C PHE A 45 15.23 9.39 -5.34
N VAL A 46 15.33 8.55 -4.31
CA VAL A 46 16.36 7.52 -4.18
C VAL A 46 15.71 6.14 -4.19
N SER A 47 16.20 5.22 -5.03
CA SER A 47 15.70 3.84 -5.04
C SER A 47 16.63 2.88 -5.80
N GLU A 48 16.72 1.65 -5.29
CA GLU A 48 17.39 0.50 -5.97
C GLU A 48 16.37 -0.51 -6.53
N VAL A 49 15.09 -0.21 -6.48
CA VAL A 49 14.04 -1.10 -6.99
C VAL A 49 14.19 -1.23 -8.52
N ASP A 50 14.22 -2.47 -9.02
CA ASP A 50 14.45 -2.78 -10.46
C ASP A 50 13.52 -1.99 -11.40
N ALA A 51 12.28 -1.79 -11.00
CA ALA A 51 11.29 -1.03 -11.78
C ALA A 51 11.67 0.45 -12.01
N LEU A 52 12.60 0.98 -11.21
CA LEU A 52 13.06 2.38 -11.29
C LEU A 52 14.48 2.54 -11.79
N LYS A 53 15.21 1.45 -11.99
CA LYS A 53 16.60 1.49 -12.47
C LYS A 53 16.72 2.23 -13.81
N GLY A 54 17.65 3.15 -13.86
CA GLY A 54 17.95 3.94 -15.06
C GLY A 54 16.90 4.99 -15.44
N LYS A 55 15.87 5.20 -14.60
CA LYS A 55 14.92 6.30 -14.82
C LYS A 55 15.58 7.64 -14.52
N ARG A 56 15.38 8.59 -15.43
CA ARG A 56 15.86 9.97 -15.23
C ARG A 56 15.19 10.58 -14.01
N GLY A 57 15.98 11.10 -13.09
CA GLY A 57 15.52 11.72 -11.84
C GLY A 57 15.39 10.76 -10.66
N VAL A 58 15.74 9.49 -10.83
CA VAL A 58 15.95 8.53 -9.74
C VAL A 58 17.44 8.38 -9.53
N LEU A 59 17.89 8.54 -8.29
CA LEU A 59 19.26 8.26 -7.87
C LEU A 59 19.37 6.85 -7.30
N THR A 60 20.47 6.20 -7.56
CA THR A 60 20.90 5.03 -6.78
C THR A 60 21.36 5.50 -5.39
N ARG A 61 21.46 4.58 -4.44
CA ARG A 61 22.00 4.90 -3.10
C ARG A 61 23.47 5.32 -3.16
N GLU A 62 24.24 4.73 -4.08
CA GLU A 62 25.63 5.12 -4.31
C GLU A 62 25.71 6.56 -4.80
N GLU A 63 24.94 6.93 -5.81
CA GLU A 63 24.86 8.30 -6.32
C GLU A 63 24.39 9.28 -5.24
N TYR A 64 23.41 8.90 -4.43
CA TYR A 64 22.92 9.72 -3.31
C TYR A 64 24.01 9.89 -2.24
N THR A 65 24.72 8.82 -1.88
CA THR A 65 25.84 8.88 -0.92
C THR A 65 26.96 9.80 -1.44
N HIS A 66 27.30 9.68 -2.71
CA HIS A 66 28.24 10.59 -3.36
C HIS A 66 27.78 12.04 -3.31
N PHE A 67 26.50 12.27 -3.55
CA PHE A 67 25.91 13.62 -3.45
C PHE A 67 26.04 14.18 -2.05
N LEU A 68 25.79 13.39 -0.99
CA LEU A 68 25.94 13.81 0.40
C LEU A 68 27.37 14.13 0.82
N LEU A 69 28.36 13.56 0.14
CA LEU A 69 29.78 13.87 0.39
C LEU A 69 30.20 15.21 -0.23
N GLY A 70 29.36 15.82 -1.08
CA GLY A 70 29.61 17.12 -1.68
C GLY A 70 29.42 18.26 -0.70
N LYS A 71 29.91 19.46 -1.08
CA LYS A 71 29.88 20.66 -0.21
C LYS A 71 28.49 21.25 0.08
N ASP A 72 27.44 20.82 -0.67
CA ASP A 72 26.09 21.37 -0.59
C ASP A 72 25.12 20.43 0.16
N SER A 73 25.63 19.51 0.97
CA SER A 73 24.85 18.43 1.60
C SER A 73 23.98 18.86 2.80
N GLU A 74 24.15 20.05 3.34
CA GLU A 74 23.52 20.45 4.61
C GLU A 74 21.99 20.59 4.55
N ASN A 75 21.40 20.75 3.35
CA ASN A 75 19.96 20.98 3.17
C ASN A 75 19.33 20.03 2.14
N VAL A 76 19.89 18.83 1.98
CA VAL A 76 19.37 17.89 0.98
C VAL A 76 18.12 17.19 1.50
N LYS A 77 17.02 17.41 0.80
CA LYS A 77 15.78 16.70 1.04
C LYS A 77 15.75 15.41 0.21
N CYS A 78 15.33 14.31 0.79
CA CYS A 78 15.23 13.06 0.07
C CYS A 78 13.93 12.30 0.36
N ILE A 79 13.49 11.57 -0.65
CA ILE A 79 12.46 10.56 -0.57
C ILE A 79 13.10 9.26 -1.02
N GLU A 80 13.32 8.35 -0.11
CA GLU A 80 13.88 7.03 -0.43
C GLU A 80 12.79 5.98 -0.43
N PHE A 81 12.73 5.20 -1.52
CA PHE A 81 11.79 4.11 -1.69
C PHE A 81 12.49 2.76 -1.60
N VAL A 82 12.08 1.95 -0.62
CA VAL A 82 12.69 0.66 -0.29
C VAL A 82 11.63 -0.44 -0.28
N SER A 83 11.96 -1.61 -0.79
CA SER A 83 11.10 -2.77 -0.60
C SER A 83 11.30 -3.39 0.79
N LEU A 84 10.23 -3.90 1.37
CA LEU A 84 10.27 -4.63 2.65
C LEU A 84 11.18 -5.86 2.56
N GLN A 85 11.27 -6.50 1.38
CA GLN A 85 12.17 -7.63 1.14
C GLN A 85 13.64 -7.23 1.21
N ASP A 86 13.99 -6.08 0.60
CA ASP A 86 15.33 -5.53 0.70
C ASP A 86 15.71 -5.24 2.14
N MET A 87 14.79 -4.63 2.88
CA MET A 87 14.97 -4.30 4.28
C MET A 87 15.20 -5.55 5.12
N LYS A 88 14.33 -6.56 5.00
CA LYS A 88 14.47 -7.85 5.71
C LYS A 88 15.74 -8.61 5.33
N GLY A 89 16.30 -8.40 4.16
CA GLY A 89 17.56 -9.00 3.70
C GLY A 89 18.81 -8.35 4.29
N SER A 90 18.73 -7.12 4.81
CA SER A 90 19.85 -6.34 5.30
C SER A 90 20.27 -6.72 6.72
N ILE A 91 21.58 -6.79 6.97
CA ILE A 91 22.15 -7.05 8.31
C ILE A 91 21.72 -6.02 9.35
N TYR A 92 21.51 -4.78 8.93
CA TYR A 92 21.05 -3.68 9.80
C TYR A 92 19.63 -3.90 10.32
N PHE A 93 18.82 -4.70 9.61
CA PHE A 93 17.42 -5.01 9.94
C PHE A 93 17.19 -6.49 10.26
N GLY A 94 18.28 -7.23 10.54
CA GLY A 94 18.21 -8.63 10.97
C GLY A 94 18.34 -9.66 9.86
N GLY A 95 18.75 -9.25 8.65
CA GLY A 95 19.08 -10.12 7.53
C GLY A 95 20.55 -10.51 7.46
N GLN A 96 21.03 -10.82 6.25
CA GLN A 96 22.37 -11.40 6.03
C GLN A 96 23.27 -10.58 5.09
N TYR A 97 22.71 -9.62 4.34
CA TYR A 97 23.42 -8.87 3.34
C TYR A 97 23.82 -7.49 3.85
N ASP A 98 25.05 -7.07 3.57
CA ASP A 98 25.53 -5.71 3.88
C ASP A 98 24.96 -4.72 2.84
N LYS A 99 23.80 -4.18 3.15
CA LYS A 99 23.09 -3.18 2.35
C LYS A 99 22.19 -2.34 3.23
N LEU A 100 21.79 -1.15 2.78
CA LEU A 100 20.91 -0.23 3.53
C LEU A 100 21.54 0.33 4.82
N GLY A 101 22.86 0.43 4.87
CA GLY A 101 23.55 1.03 6.02
C GLY A 101 23.19 2.50 6.18
N GLU A 102 23.06 3.25 5.09
CA GLU A 102 22.62 4.65 5.07
C GLU A 102 21.18 4.78 5.62
N VAL A 103 20.27 3.90 5.22
CA VAL A 103 18.88 3.90 5.71
C VAL A 103 18.83 3.68 7.23
N ALA A 104 19.67 2.76 7.75
CA ALA A 104 19.73 2.45 9.17
C ALA A 104 20.38 3.56 10.01
N ASN A 105 21.35 4.28 9.43
CA ASN A 105 22.10 5.32 10.15
C ASN A 105 21.44 6.70 10.07
N MET A 106 20.63 6.93 9.06
CA MET A 106 19.92 8.19 8.87
C MET A 106 18.77 8.34 9.89
N GLU A 107 18.54 9.56 10.32
CA GLU A 107 17.33 9.93 11.08
C GLU A 107 16.29 10.46 10.10
N TRP A 108 15.16 9.75 10.02
CA TRP A 108 14.06 10.05 9.11
C TRP A 108 13.02 10.95 9.79
N ASP A 109 12.51 11.94 9.08
CA ASP A 109 11.38 12.71 9.58
C ASP A 109 10.11 11.88 9.55
N ILE A 110 9.88 11.18 8.44
CA ILE A 110 8.69 10.33 8.25
C ILE A 110 9.09 8.97 7.69
N LEU A 111 8.62 7.91 8.34
CA LEU A 111 8.54 6.57 7.79
C LEU A 111 7.13 6.32 7.25
N VAL A 112 6.99 6.13 5.96
CA VAL A 112 5.74 5.74 5.31
C VAL A 112 5.74 4.23 5.10
N ILE A 113 4.74 3.54 5.65
CA ILE A 113 4.53 2.11 5.46
C ILE A 113 3.32 1.95 4.54
N ASP A 114 3.58 1.63 3.28
CA ASP A 114 2.54 1.43 2.28
C ASP A 114 2.09 -0.02 2.24
N GLU A 115 0.79 -0.25 2.01
CA GLU A 115 0.12 -1.54 2.14
C GLU A 115 0.35 -2.17 3.52
N ALA A 116 0.17 -1.38 4.57
CA ALA A 116 0.45 -1.74 5.95
C ALA A 116 -0.33 -2.96 6.48
N HIS A 117 -1.33 -3.42 5.74
CA HIS A 117 -2.09 -4.64 6.05
C HIS A 117 -1.44 -5.93 5.51
N GLU A 118 -0.45 -5.81 4.58
CA GLU A 118 0.21 -6.94 3.97
C GLU A 118 1.60 -7.19 4.55
N GLY A 119 1.80 -8.36 5.15
CA GLY A 119 3.12 -8.86 5.57
C GLY A 119 3.82 -8.05 6.67
N VAL A 120 3.15 -7.06 7.27
CA VAL A 120 3.69 -6.19 8.31
C VAL A 120 3.51 -6.79 9.71
N ASP A 121 2.59 -7.72 9.88
CA ASP A 121 2.27 -8.36 11.16
C ASP A 121 3.21 -9.52 11.55
N THR A 122 4.45 -9.52 11.09
CA THR A 122 5.43 -10.52 11.49
C THR A 122 6.44 -9.92 12.46
N TYR A 123 6.82 -10.67 13.49
CA TYR A 123 7.85 -10.27 14.45
C TYR A 123 9.13 -9.72 13.78
N LYS A 124 9.57 -10.32 12.67
CA LYS A 124 10.74 -9.84 11.92
C LYS A 124 10.53 -8.47 11.31
N THR A 125 9.32 -8.15 10.91
CA THR A 125 8.96 -6.84 10.32
C THR A 125 8.95 -5.77 11.40
N ASP A 126 8.34 -6.06 12.55
CA ASP A 126 8.33 -5.12 13.67
C ASP A 126 9.75 -4.80 14.14
N VAL A 127 10.60 -5.81 14.30
CA VAL A 127 12.01 -5.63 14.64
C VAL A 127 12.76 -4.79 13.60
N ALA A 128 12.46 -4.97 12.32
CA ALA A 128 13.08 -4.18 11.26
C ALA A 128 12.65 -2.71 11.34
N PHE A 129 11.36 -2.44 11.51
CA PHE A 129 10.86 -1.06 11.62
C PHE A 129 11.34 -0.36 12.91
N ASP A 130 11.47 -1.06 14.01
CA ASP A 130 11.97 -0.50 15.28
C ASP A 130 13.42 -0.03 15.20
N ARG A 131 14.19 -0.58 14.26
CA ARG A 131 15.58 -0.15 14.03
C ARG A 131 15.71 1.11 13.19
N ILE A 132 14.63 1.58 12.57
CA ILE A 132 14.61 2.82 11.80
C ILE A 132 14.43 4.00 12.75
N LYS A 133 15.43 4.86 12.83
CA LYS A 133 15.33 6.13 13.57
C LYS A 133 14.40 7.07 12.81
N ARG A 134 13.26 7.44 13.40
CA ARG A 134 12.26 8.30 12.78
C ARG A 134 11.50 9.13 13.80
N LYS A 135 11.01 10.28 13.36
CA LYS A 135 10.17 11.15 14.18
C LYS A 135 8.72 10.67 14.17
N PHE A 136 8.21 10.33 12.97
CA PHE A 136 6.81 9.93 12.77
C PHE A 136 6.72 8.69 11.87
N THR A 137 5.62 7.95 12.04
CA THR A 137 5.27 6.83 11.15
C THR A 137 3.89 7.07 10.57
N LEU A 138 3.76 6.98 9.25
CA LEU A 138 2.52 7.07 8.52
C LEU A 138 2.18 5.70 7.92
N HIS A 139 1.08 5.10 8.35
CA HIS A 139 0.58 3.85 7.80
C HIS A 139 -0.47 4.11 6.73
N LEU A 140 -0.30 3.50 5.56
CA LEU A 140 -1.26 3.58 4.46
C LEU A 140 -1.86 2.20 4.21
N SER A 141 -3.17 2.15 4.00
CA SER A 141 -3.86 0.92 3.65
C SER A 141 -5.15 1.21 2.91
N GLY A 142 -5.40 0.51 1.82
CA GLY A 142 -6.70 0.51 1.14
C GLY A 142 -7.74 -0.36 1.85
N THR A 143 -7.31 -1.28 2.73
CA THR A 143 -8.17 -2.22 3.46
C THR A 143 -7.78 -2.29 4.94
N PRO A 144 -7.97 -1.23 5.73
CA PRO A 144 -7.45 -1.12 7.09
C PRO A 144 -8.26 -1.90 8.14
N PHE A 145 -9.15 -2.80 7.73
CA PHE A 145 -10.15 -3.43 8.60
C PHE A 145 -9.54 -4.13 9.82
N LYS A 146 -8.43 -4.86 9.64
CA LYS A 146 -7.77 -5.58 10.74
C LYS A 146 -7.11 -4.62 11.74
N ALA A 147 -6.47 -3.56 11.24
CA ALA A 147 -5.82 -2.57 12.09
C ALA A 147 -6.85 -1.76 12.90
N LEU A 148 -7.97 -1.39 12.27
CA LEU A 148 -9.08 -0.70 12.93
C LEU A 148 -9.78 -1.58 13.97
N ALA A 149 -10.04 -2.85 13.64
CA ALA A 149 -10.69 -3.79 14.57
C ALA A 149 -9.86 -4.08 15.84
N ASN A 150 -8.54 -4.00 15.73
CA ASN A 150 -7.63 -4.26 16.84
C ASN A 150 -7.27 -3.02 17.67
N ASN A 151 -7.90 -1.87 17.40
CA ASN A 151 -7.62 -0.58 18.07
C ASN A 151 -6.11 -0.25 18.14
N LYS A 152 -5.38 -0.56 17.06
CA LYS A 152 -3.93 -0.38 17.01
C LYS A 152 -3.52 1.10 17.07
N PHE A 153 -4.41 2.00 16.68
CA PHE A 153 -4.20 3.44 16.63
C PHE A 153 -5.27 4.17 17.43
N ALA A 154 -4.94 5.31 17.99
CA ALA A 154 -5.92 6.21 18.61
C ALA A 154 -6.82 6.82 17.53
N ASP A 155 -8.08 7.09 17.87
CA ASP A 155 -9.09 7.56 16.90
C ASP A 155 -8.69 8.89 16.22
N ASP A 156 -8.05 9.78 16.96
CA ASP A 156 -7.55 11.07 16.48
C ASP A 156 -6.31 10.95 15.57
N ALA A 157 -5.67 9.78 15.55
CA ALA A 157 -4.55 9.47 14.67
C ALA A 157 -4.99 8.77 13.36
N ILE A 158 -6.29 8.56 13.15
CA ILE A 158 -6.84 7.85 12.00
C ILE A 158 -7.55 8.83 11.06
N TYR A 159 -7.11 8.89 9.82
CA TYR A 159 -7.86 9.51 8.74
C TYR A 159 -8.42 8.41 7.83
N ASN A 160 -9.75 8.33 7.73
CA ASN A 160 -10.43 7.36 6.90
C ASN A 160 -11.26 8.07 5.82
N TRP A 161 -11.10 7.64 4.56
CA TRP A 161 -11.88 8.10 3.42
C TRP A 161 -12.45 6.90 2.70
N THR A 162 -13.74 6.71 2.83
CA THR A 162 -14.45 5.54 2.29
C THR A 162 -15.07 5.81 0.93
N TYR A 163 -15.44 4.75 0.23
CA TYR A 163 -16.26 4.85 -0.97
C TYR A 163 -17.58 5.61 -0.72
N ALA A 164 -18.19 5.41 0.45
CA ALA A 164 -19.41 6.13 0.81
C ALA A 164 -19.17 7.65 0.93
N ASP A 165 -18.02 8.06 1.49
CA ASP A 165 -17.63 9.47 1.58
C ASP A 165 -17.40 10.07 0.20
N GLU A 166 -16.72 9.34 -0.68
CA GLU A 166 -16.50 9.74 -2.07
C GLU A 166 -17.83 9.94 -2.80
N GLN A 167 -18.74 8.95 -2.74
CA GLN A 167 -20.04 9.04 -3.39
C GLN A 167 -20.92 10.14 -2.80
N LYS A 168 -20.81 10.38 -1.50
CA LYS A 168 -21.48 11.51 -0.86
C LYS A 168 -20.95 12.84 -1.41
N LYS A 169 -19.64 13.02 -1.45
CA LYS A 169 -19.01 14.23 -2.03
C LYS A 169 -19.36 14.43 -3.49
N LYS A 170 -19.45 13.35 -4.27
CA LYS A 170 -19.88 13.40 -5.67
C LYS A 170 -21.30 13.94 -5.83
N ARG A 171 -22.23 13.51 -4.97
CA ARG A 171 -23.64 13.98 -5.00
C ARG A 171 -23.81 15.39 -4.46
N ASP A 172 -23.09 15.69 -3.37
CA ASP A 172 -23.25 16.94 -2.63
C ASP A 172 -22.33 18.07 -3.17
N TRP A 173 -21.70 17.86 -4.33
CA TRP A 173 -20.86 18.88 -4.95
C TRP A 173 -21.69 20.10 -5.33
N ASP A 174 -21.22 21.28 -4.93
CA ASP A 174 -21.89 22.53 -5.25
C ASP A 174 -21.72 22.86 -6.72
N VAL A 175 -22.80 22.69 -7.48
CA VAL A 175 -22.84 23.02 -8.92
C VAL A 175 -22.72 24.51 -9.20
N SER A 176 -22.88 25.39 -8.18
CA SER A 176 -22.66 26.83 -8.31
C SER A 176 -21.20 27.23 -8.20
N ALA A 177 -20.33 26.32 -7.76
CA ALA A 177 -18.89 26.54 -7.75
C ALA A 177 -18.35 26.65 -9.18
N GLU A 178 -17.43 27.56 -9.42
CA GLU A 178 -16.76 27.72 -10.72
C GLU A 178 -15.90 26.51 -11.12
N GLU A 179 -15.62 25.63 -10.16
CA GLU A 179 -14.80 24.43 -10.35
C GLU A 179 -15.63 23.22 -10.75
N GLU A 180 -15.14 22.47 -11.72
CA GLU A 180 -15.74 21.20 -12.10
C GLU A 180 -15.66 20.18 -10.94
N ASN A 181 -16.72 19.38 -10.79
CA ASN A 181 -16.74 18.33 -9.77
C ASN A 181 -15.63 17.28 -10.04
N PRO A 182 -14.57 17.22 -9.22
CA PRO A 182 -13.46 16.30 -9.44
C PRO A 182 -13.86 14.82 -9.27
N TYR A 183 -15.02 14.55 -8.65
CA TYR A 183 -15.56 13.21 -8.46
C TYR A 183 -16.47 12.76 -9.59
N SER A 184 -16.81 13.64 -10.55
CA SER A 184 -17.82 13.37 -11.61
C SER A 184 -17.49 12.13 -12.43
N THR A 185 -16.21 11.93 -12.76
CA THR A 185 -15.71 10.82 -13.60
C THR A 185 -15.45 9.53 -12.83
N LEU A 186 -15.51 9.55 -11.50
CA LEU A 186 -15.26 8.35 -10.70
C LEU A 186 -16.41 7.34 -10.87
N PRO A 187 -16.09 6.05 -11.09
CA PRO A 187 -17.11 5.04 -11.32
C PRO A 187 -17.95 4.78 -10.08
N GLN A 188 -19.21 4.43 -10.30
CA GLN A 188 -20.07 3.92 -9.24
C GLN A 188 -19.92 2.40 -9.14
N LEU A 189 -19.72 1.90 -7.93
CA LEU A 189 -19.73 0.46 -7.66
C LEU A 189 -21.18 -0.03 -7.61
N ASN A 190 -21.52 -0.93 -8.52
CA ASN A 190 -22.80 -1.63 -8.51
C ASN A 190 -22.56 -3.09 -8.10
N LEU A 191 -23.07 -3.46 -6.95
CA LEU A 191 -23.00 -4.84 -6.46
C LEU A 191 -24.30 -5.55 -6.80
N TYR A 192 -24.20 -6.60 -7.58
CA TYR A 192 -25.33 -7.47 -7.92
C TYR A 192 -25.17 -8.77 -7.15
N THR A 193 -26.17 -9.14 -6.38
CA THR A 193 -26.25 -10.44 -5.71
C THR A 193 -27.22 -11.32 -6.45
N TYR A 194 -26.79 -12.54 -6.76
CA TYR A 194 -27.70 -13.57 -7.25
C TYR A 194 -28.31 -14.30 -6.05
N GLN A 195 -29.62 -14.28 -5.98
CA GLN A 195 -30.32 -15.08 -4.98
C GLN A 195 -30.58 -16.47 -5.55
N MET A 196 -29.97 -17.49 -4.95
CA MET A 196 -30.23 -18.88 -5.34
C MET A 196 -31.72 -19.19 -5.20
N SER A 197 -32.25 -19.95 -6.14
CA SER A 197 -33.64 -20.41 -6.08
C SER A 197 -33.87 -21.21 -4.78
N GLU A 198 -35.10 -21.19 -4.28
CA GLU A 198 -35.46 -21.94 -3.07
C GLU A 198 -35.18 -23.45 -3.24
N ILE A 199 -35.35 -23.98 -4.46
CA ILE A 199 -35.04 -25.37 -4.78
C ILE A 199 -33.57 -25.70 -4.50
N ILE A 200 -32.63 -24.85 -4.94
CA ILE A 200 -31.19 -25.09 -4.69
C ILE A 200 -30.88 -24.94 -3.20
N LYS A 201 -31.53 -24.00 -2.51
CA LYS A 201 -31.37 -23.86 -1.06
C LYS A 201 -31.84 -25.09 -0.30
N ASP A 202 -32.98 -25.64 -0.69
CA ASP A 202 -33.54 -26.84 -0.07
C ASP A 202 -32.66 -28.05 -0.31
N GLU A 203 -32.10 -28.21 -1.53
CA GLU A 203 -31.16 -29.30 -1.86
C GLU A 203 -29.84 -29.16 -1.06
N LEU A 204 -29.30 -27.94 -0.92
CA LEU A 204 -28.11 -27.69 -0.10
C LEU A 204 -28.36 -27.91 1.41
N GLN A 205 -29.58 -27.64 1.91
CA GLN A 205 -29.93 -27.86 3.30
C GLN A 205 -30.20 -29.32 3.64
N GLN A 206 -30.64 -30.09 2.67
CA GLN A 206 -30.93 -31.53 2.87
C GLN A 206 -29.65 -32.37 2.92
N GLY A 207 -28.49 -31.84 2.48
CA GLY A 207 -27.23 -32.56 2.37
C GLY A 207 -27.31 -33.70 1.33
N ILE A 208 -26.18 -34.27 1.02
CA ILE A 208 -26.13 -35.47 0.15
C ILE A 208 -25.87 -36.68 1.05
N GLU A 209 -26.74 -37.68 0.97
CA GLU A 209 -26.55 -38.92 1.69
C GLU A 209 -25.51 -39.78 0.94
N ILE A 210 -24.34 -39.94 1.54
CA ILE A 210 -23.28 -40.80 1.05
C ILE A 210 -23.06 -41.89 2.11
N ASP A 211 -23.24 -43.14 1.73
CA ASP A 211 -23.06 -44.32 2.59
C ASP A 211 -23.86 -44.29 3.91
N GLY A 212 -25.03 -43.62 3.91
CA GLY A 212 -25.92 -43.57 5.08
C GLY A 212 -25.56 -42.49 6.13
N GLU A 213 -24.61 -41.62 5.83
CA GLU A 213 -24.33 -40.43 6.60
C GLU A 213 -24.67 -39.15 5.81
N THR A 214 -25.29 -38.16 6.47
CA THR A 214 -25.62 -36.86 5.86
C THR A 214 -24.44 -35.94 6.08
N GLU A 215 -23.71 -35.62 5.01
CA GLU A 215 -22.64 -34.61 5.07
C GLU A 215 -23.18 -33.25 4.68
N GLU A 216 -22.89 -32.23 5.54
CA GLU A 216 -23.15 -30.84 5.21
C GLU A 216 -22.05 -30.37 4.25
N TYR A 217 -22.38 -30.21 2.98
CA TYR A 217 -21.48 -29.57 2.02
C TYR A 217 -21.61 -28.05 2.08
N ALA A 218 -20.53 -27.39 2.43
CA ALA A 218 -20.38 -25.96 2.16
C ALA A 218 -20.24 -25.77 0.64
N PHE A 219 -21.00 -24.84 0.07
CA PHE A 219 -20.88 -24.48 -1.34
C PHE A 219 -19.46 -23.98 -1.65
N ASP A 220 -18.68 -24.78 -2.37
CA ASP A 220 -17.34 -24.43 -2.81
C ASP A 220 -17.36 -23.88 -4.24
N LEU A 221 -17.08 -22.58 -4.37
CA LEU A 221 -16.98 -21.92 -5.68
C LEU A 221 -15.90 -22.52 -6.57
N ASN A 222 -14.82 -23.04 -6.00
CA ASN A 222 -13.75 -23.65 -6.80
C ASN A 222 -14.23 -24.96 -7.42
N GLU A 223 -15.00 -25.74 -6.69
CA GLU A 223 -15.60 -26.96 -7.19
C GLU A 223 -16.69 -26.68 -8.23
N PHE A 224 -17.53 -25.67 -7.98
CA PHE A 224 -18.57 -25.25 -8.91
C PHE A 224 -18.01 -24.80 -10.27
N PHE A 225 -16.90 -24.08 -10.27
CA PHE A 225 -16.22 -23.64 -11.48
C PHE A 225 -15.11 -24.58 -11.95
N ALA A 226 -14.96 -25.76 -11.32
CA ALA A 226 -13.95 -26.72 -11.73
C ALA A 226 -14.20 -27.25 -13.16
N VAL A 227 -13.13 -27.29 -13.94
CA VAL A 227 -13.17 -27.73 -15.34
C VAL A 227 -12.29 -28.94 -15.50
N THR A 228 -12.87 -30.03 -16.03
CA THR A 228 -12.14 -31.24 -16.39
C THR A 228 -12.28 -31.48 -17.89
N ASN A 229 -11.18 -31.66 -18.59
CA ASN A 229 -11.16 -31.83 -20.05
C ASN A 229 -11.89 -30.73 -20.85
N GLY A 230 -11.86 -29.49 -20.37
CA GLY A 230 -12.46 -28.33 -21.05
C GLY A 230 -13.97 -28.19 -20.86
N LYS A 231 -14.57 -28.93 -19.94
CA LYS A 231 -15.99 -28.84 -19.57
C LYS A 231 -16.13 -28.58 -18.08
N PHE A 232 -17.14 -27.83 -17.68
CA PHE A 232 -17.49 -27.71 -16.28
C PHE A 232 -17.87 -29.05 -15.69
N ASN A 233 -17.47 -29.36 -14.47
CA ASN A 233 -17.77 -30.61 -13.80
C ASN A 233 -19.27 -30.72 -13.43
N HIS A 234 -19.91 -29.55 -13.26
CA HIS A 234 -21.34 -29.46 -12.97
C HIS A 234 -22.00 -28.64 -14.07
N GLU A 235 -22.69 -29.33 -14.96
CA GLU A 235 -23.59 -28.75 -15.99
C GLU A 235 -25.05 -28.83 -15.54
#